data_e413b1a381390c1606e304895513a2ea
#
_entry.id   e413b1a381390c1606e304895513a2ea
#
_cell.length_a   1.000
_cell.length_b   1.000
_cell.length_c   1.000
_cell.angle_alpha   90.00
_cell.angle_beta   90.00
_cell.angle_gamma   90.00
#
_symmetry.space_group_name_H-M   'P 1'
#
loop_
_entity.id
_entity.type
_entity.pdbx_description
1 polymer ?
#
loop_
_entity_poly.entity_id
_entity_poly.type
_entity_poly.pdbx_seq_one_letter_code
_entity_poly.pdbx_strand_id
1 'polypeptide(L)'
;MNFWQKLFGRRMDEQTDRPASIPATQPEPVSVNEISPQALKVRLDNGDNILVIDMRQGWEYQSGHIPGAKHIFVQDIPQRLNELPPEVDLVFQCWHGYTSLDVSAFVIEQGWPANRVASLSGGIAGWVQAHGRASLVRA
;
A
#
# COMPACT_ATOMS: atom_id res chain seq x y z
N MET A 1 -17.36 11.63 -5.30
CA MET A 1 -15.95 11.35 -5.68
C MET A 1 -15.34 10.39 -4.71
N ASN A 2 -14.74 9.32 -5.22
CA ASN A 2 -14.02 8.41 -4.36
C ASN A 2 -12.64 8.99 -3.98
N PHE A 3 -12.00 8.38 -3.00
CA PHE A 3 -10.70 8.81 -2.49
C PHE A 3 -9.65 8.97 -3.61
N TRP A 4 -9.63 8.04 -4.57
CA TRP A 4 -8.61 8.02 -5.62
C TRP A 4 -8.79 9.17 -6.61
N GLN A 5 -10.01 9.54 -6.92
CA GLN A 5 -10.27 10.69 -7.76
C GLN A 5 -9.81 11.99 -7.10
N LYS A 6 -9.92 12.09 -5.77
CA LYS A 6 -9.39 13.25 -5.03
C LYS A 6 -7.87 13.30 -5.02
N LEU A 7 -7.20 12.14 -4.90
CA LEU A 7 -5.74 12.05 -4.86
C LEU A 7 -5.11 12.24 -6.24
N PHE A 8 -5.70 11.65 -7.28
CA PHE A 8 -5.12 11.60 -8.61
C PHE A 8 -5.85 12.44 -9.64
N GLY A 9 -7.01 13.00 -9.31
CA GLY A 9 -7.82 13.81 -10.21
C GLY A 9 -7.07 15.01 -10.75
N ARG A 10 -6.30 15.67 -9.91
CA ARG A 10 -5.43 16.78 -10.31
C ARG A 10 -4.41 16.39 -11.38
N ARG A 11 -3.85 15.20 -11.27
CA ARG A 11 -2.89 14.68 -12.23
C ARG A 11 -3.52 14.37 -13.57
N MET A 12 -4.71 13.79 -13.53
CA MET A 12 -5.45 13.49 -14.76
C MET A 12 -5.87 14.76 -15.47
N ASP A 13 -6.30 15.78 -14.72
CA ASP A 13 -6.66 17.08 -15.26
C ASP A 13 -5.45 17.80 -15.86
N GLU A 14 -4.29 17.73 -15.21
CA GLU A 14 -3.05 18.29 -15.72
C GLU A 14 -2.59 17.60 -17.01
N GLN A 15 -2.86 16.31 -17.17
CA GLN A 15 -2.54 15.57 -18.37
C GLN A 15 -3.44 15.93 -19.55
N THR A 16 -4.71 16.25 -19.30
CA THR A 16 -5.67 16.62 -20.33
C THR A 16 -5.48 18.05 -20.82
N ASP A 17 -4.90 18.92 -20.01
CA ASP A 17 -4.66 20.33 -20.31
C ASP A 17 -3.32 20.59 -21.01
N ARG A 18 -2.50 19.55 -21.22
CA ARG A 18 -1.21 19.73 -21.90
C ARG A 18 -1.41 19.93 -23.40
N PRO A 19 -0.85 21.00 -23.97
CA PRO A 19 -0.85 21.15 -25.42
C PRO A 19 -0.11 19.96 -26.06
N ALA A 20 -0.68 19.43 -27.14
CA ALA A 20 -0.12 18.28 -27.86
C ALA A 20 1.28 18.52 -28.40
N SER A 21 1.77 19.77 -28.41
CA SER A 21 3.07 20.16 -28.91
C SER A 21 4.21 20.09 -27.89
N ILE A 22 3.87 19.82 -26.61
CA ILE A 22 4.93 19.65 -25.58
C ILE A 22 5.38 18.19 -25.62
N PRO A 23 6.69 17.93 -25.93
CA PRO A 23 7.17 16.56 -25.86
C PRO A 23 6.89 16.00 -24.49
N ALA A 24 6.31 14.82 -24.46
CA ALA A 24 5.96 14.16 -23.21
C ALA A 24 7.21 13.82 -22.42
N THR A 25 7.71 14.78 -21.64
CA THR A 25 8.53 14.46 -20.49
C THR A 25 7.56 14.07 -19.37
N GLN A 26 6.81 13.00 -19.58
CA GLN A 26 6.08 12.43 -18.45
C GLN A 26 7.10 11.75 -17.56
N PRO A 27 7.11 12.06 -16.24
CA PRO A 27 7.88 11.26 -15.32
C PRO A 27 7.45 9.80 -15.51
N GLU A 28 8.41 8.90 -15.63
CA GLU A 28 8.10 7.49 -15.72
C GLU A 28 7.20 7.10 -14.55
N PRO A 29 6.20 6.22 -14.78
CA PRO A 29 5.38 5.75 -13.68
C PRO A 29 6.28 5.14 -12.60
N VAL A 30 5.98 5.47 -11.34
CA VAL A 30 6.70 4.93 -10.19
C VAL A 30 6.56 3.41 -10.21
N SER A 31 7.69 2.71 -10.25
CA SER A 31 7.71 1.27 -10.13
C SER A 31 7.49 0.88 -8.67
N VAL A 32 6.47 0.06 -8.41
CA VAL A 32 6.12 -0.42 -7.08
C VAL A 32 6.54 -1.87 -6.96
N ASN A 33 7.31 -2.18 -5.92
CA ASN A 33 7.64 -3.55 -5.58
C ASN A 33 6.42 -4.27 -5.01
N GLU A 34 6.29 -5.55 -5.34
CA GLU A 34 5.28 -6.41 -4.75
C GLU A 34 5.96 -7.49 -3.93
N ILE A 35 5.32 -7.90 -2.85
CA ILE A 35 5.77 -9.01 -2.02
C ILE A 35 4.68 -10.07 -1.95
N SER A 36 5.04 -11.33 -2.13
CA SER A 36 4.08 -12.42 -2.03
C SER A 36 3.70 -12.70 -0.57
N PRO A 37 2.52 -13.30 -0.31
CA PRO A 37 2.17 -13.74 1.04
C PRO A 37 3.22 -14.66 1.66
N GLN A 38 3.80 -15.55 0.87
CA GLN A 38 4.82 -16.49 1.32
C GLN A 38 6.09 -15.75 1.76
N ALA A 39 6.57 -14.82 0.93
CA ALA A 39 7.76 -14.04 1.24
C ALA A 39 7.55 -13.13 2.45
N LEU A 40 6.37 -12.52 2.57
CA LEU A 40 6.04 -11.67 3.72
C LEU A 40 6.05 -12.49 5.00
N LYS A 41 5.45 -13.69 4.98
CA LYS A 41 5.42 -14.55 6.18
C LYS A 41 6.82 -14.91 6.63
N VAL A 42 7.71 -15.25 5.72
CA VAL A 42 9.11 -15.55 6.05
C VAL A 42 9.76 -14.36 6.76
N ARG A 43 9.57 -13.16 6.25
CA ARG A 43 10.13 -11.94 6.84
C ARG A 43 9.56 -11.66 8.23
N LEU A 44 8.26 -11.82 8.40
CA LEU A 44 7.62 -11.63 9.71
C LEU A 44 8.10 -12.67 10.72
N ASP A 45 8.19 -13.94 10.30
CA ASP A 45 8.65 -15.03 11.17
C ASP A 45 10.12 -14.85 11.57
N ASN A 46 10.94 -14.25 10.70
CA ASN A 46 12.35 -13.95 10.99
C ASN A 46 12.52 -12.75 11.93
N GLY A 47 11.47 -12.02 12.23
CA GLY A 47 11.57 -10.80 13.02
C GLY A 47 12.22 -9.62 12.29
N ASP A 48 12.17 -9.61 10.95
CA ASP A 48 12.72 -8.53 10.16
C ASP A 48 12.04 -7.19 10.50
N ASN A 49 12.75 -6.10 10.28
CA ASN A 49 12.24 -4.74 10.52
C ASN A 49 11.30 -4.33 9.38
N ILE A 50 10.07 -4.79 9.48
CA ILE A 50 9.04 -4.61 8.46
C ILE A 50 7.71 -4.26 9.15
N LEU A 51 6.98 -3.31 8.58
CA LEU A 51 5.69 -2.88 9.09
C LEU A 51 4.62 -3.07 8.00
N VAL A 52 3.61 -3.88 8.30
CA VAL A 52 2.46 -4.05 7.42
C VAL A 52 1.42 -2.99 7.77
N ILE A 53 0.93 -2.29 6.76
CA ILE A 53 -0.14 -1.30 6.92
C ILE A 53 -1.41 -1.89 6.32
N ASP A 54 -2.37 -2.20 7.17
CA ASP A 54 -3.69 -2.68 6.76
C ASP A 54 -4.58 -1.47 6.49
N MET A 55 -5.00 -1.32 5.23
CA MET A 55 -5.74 -0.14 4.77
C MET A 55 -7.24 -0.38 4.67
N ARG A 56 -7.71 -1.54 5.11
CA ARG A 56 -9.13 -1.87 5.07
C ARG A 56 -9.93 -1.06 6.09
N GLN A 57 -11.23 -1.26 6.13
CA GLN A 57 -12.10 -0.66 7.13
C GLN A 57 -11.73 -1.13 8.54
N GLY A 58 -12.02 -0.30 9.54
CA GLY A 58 -11.69 -0.63 10.92
C GLY A 58 -12.32 -1.94 11.40
N TRP A 59 -13.57 -2.19 11.06
CA TRP A 59 -14.26 -3.43 11.45
C TRP A 59 -13.65 -4.67 10.78
N GLU A 60 -13.13 -4.51 9.57
CA GLU A 60 -12.45 -5.61 8.86
C GLU A 60 -11.12 -5.96 9.53
N TYR A 61 -10.33 -4.91 9.87
CA TYR A 61 -9.09 -5.08 10.62
C TYR A 61 -9.34 -5.77 11.96
N GLN A 62 -10.35 -5.34 12.69
CA GLN A 62 -10.69 -5.91 14.00
C GLN A 62 -11.12 -7.38 13.89
N SER A 63 -11.79 -7.74 12.82
CA SER A 63 -12.26 -9.12 12.58
C SER A 63 -11.13 -10.10 12.30
N GLY A 64 -9.99 -9.61 11.81
CA GLY A 64 -8.83 -10.43 11.54
C GLY A 64 -7.83 -9.69 10.66
N HIS A 65 -6.59 -9.62 11.11
CA HIS A 65 -5.52 -8.94 10.39
C HIS A 65 -4.20 -9.73 10.52
N ILE A 66 -3.26 -9.41 9.66
CA ILE A 66 -1.92 -10.00 9.70
C ILE A 66 -1.26 -9.60 11.03
N PRO A 67 -0.62 -10.55 11.75
CA PRO A 67 0.00 -10.23 13.03
C PRO A 67 1.00 -9.08 12.92
N GLY A 68 0.88 -8.11 13.83
CA GLY A 68 1.73 -6.91 13.86
C GLY A 68 1.33 -5.80 12.90
N ALA A 69 0.31 -6.00 12.07
CA ALA A 69 -0.13 -4.96 11.13
C ALA A 69 -0.69 -3.76 11.88
N LYS A 70 -0.33 -2.58 11.39
CA LYS A 70 -0.89 -1.31 11.85
C LYS A 70 -2.06 -0.94 10.95
N HIS A 71 -3.17 -0.53 11.55
CA HIS A 71 -4.34 -0.10 10.79
C HIS A 71 -4.26 1.39 10.47
N ILE A 72 -4.29 1.71 9.18
CA ILE A 72 -4.52 3.07 8.69
C ILE A 72 -5.50 2.95 7.52
N PHE A 73 -6.75 3.38 7.73
CA PHE A 73 -7.75 3.33 6.67
C PHE A 73 -7.26 4.12 5.45
N VAL A 74 -7.52 3.58 4.26
CA VAL A 74 -6.98 4.13 3.01
C VAL A 74 -7.21 5.63 2.84
N GLN A 75 -8.38 6.13 3.24
CA GLN A 75 -8.71 7.56 3.12
C GLN A 75 -7.89 8.45 4.05
N ASP A 76 -7.33 7.89 5.11
CA ASP A 76 -6.56 8.62 6.11
C ASP A 76 -5.07 8.65 5.82
N ILE A 77 -4.60 7.88 4.84
CA ILE A 77 -3.17 7.78 4.52
C ILE A 77 -2.54 9.16 4.28
N PRO A 78 -3.14 10.06 3.46
CA PRO A 78 -2.49 11.36 3.20
C PRO A 78 -2.29 12.22 4.46
N GLN A 79 -3.19 12.13 5.43
CA GLN A 79 -3.11 12.90 6.67
C GLN A 79 -2.22 12.24 7.74
N ARG A 80 -1.86 10.97 7.53
CA ARG A 80 -1.13 10.17 8.51
C ARG A 80 0.24 9.71 8.01
N LEU A 81 0.80 10.38 7.01
CA LEU A 81 2.12 10.05 6.46
C LEU A 81 3.21 10.10 7.54
N ASN A 82 3.08 10.99 8.53
CA ASN A 82 4.02 11.09 9.63
C ASN A 82 4.05 9.86 10.54
N GLU A 83 3.09 8.94 10.40
CA GLU A 83 3.08 7.67 11.13
C GLU A 83 3.81 6.55 10.39
N LEU A 84 4.32 6.82 9.19
CA LEU A 84 5.04 5.86 8.36
C LEU A 84 6.54 6.05 8.52
N PRO A 85 7.24 5.18 9.26
CA PRO A 85 8.68 5.35 9.45
C PRO A 85 9.43 5.08 8.13
N PRO A 86 10.28 6.01 7.65
CA PRO A 86 10.99 5.82 6.38
C PRO A 86 12.18 4.87 6.48
N GLU A 87 12.60 4.52 7.69
CA GLU A 87 13.75 3.65 7.94
C GLU A 87 13.39 2.16 8.08
N VAL A 88 12.10 1.80 8.01
CA VAL A 88 11.66 0.41 8.02
C VAL A 88 11.04 0.06 6.68
N ASP A 89 10.99 -1.23 6.36
CA ASP A 89 10.29 -1.68 5.17
C ASP A 89 8.78 -1.64 5.40
N LEU A 90 8.06 -0.98 4.50
CA LEU A 90 6.61 -0.84 4.58
C LEU A 90 5.95 -1.79 3.58
N VAL A 91 4.94 -2.50 4.02
CA VAL A 91 4.09 -3.31 3.14
C VAL A 91 2.65 -2.84 3.29
N PHE A 92 2.11 -2.26 2.23
CA PHE A 92 0.72 -1.86 2.19
C PHE A 92 -0.16 -3.03 1.79
N GLN A 93 -1.26 -3.21 2.50
CA GLN A 93 -2.14 -4.35 2.29
C GLN A 93 -3.60 -3.88 2.28
N CYS A 94 -4.32 -4.34 1.26
CA CYS A 94 -5.76 -4.16 1.10
C CYS A 94 -6.42 -5.52 0.88
N TRP A 95 -7.65 -5.57 0.33
CA TRP A 95 -8.35 -6.83 0.12
C TRP A 95 -7.69 -7.73 -0.93
N HIS A 96 -7.40 -7.16 -2.13
CA HIS A 96 -6.96 -7.94 -3.29
C HIS A 96 -5.63 -7.48 -3.89
N GLY A 97 -5.00 -6.45 -3.35
CA GLY A 97 -3.69 -5.99 -3.78
C GLY A 97 -3.68 -4.90 -4.84
N TYR A 98 -4.84 -4.39 -5.26
CA TYR A 98 -4.90 -3.33 -6.28
C TYR A 98 -4.75 -1.94 -5.67
N THR A 99 -5.57 -1.63 -4.68
CA THR A 99 -5.51 -0.33 -3.98
C THR A 99 -4.15 -0.10 -3.32
N SER A 100 -3.57 -1.15 -2.78
CA SER A 100 -2.26 -1.07 -2.14
C SER A 100 -1.13 -0.74 -3.12
N LEU A 101 -1.24 -1.12 -4.40
CA LEU A 101 -0.29 -0.69 -5.43
C LEU A 101 -0.35 0.83 -5.61
N ASP A 102 -1.53 1.39 -5.70
CA ASP A 102 -1.72 2.83 -5.89
C ASP A 102 -1.24 3.62 -4.68
N VAL A 103 -1.54 3.14 -3.47
CA VAL A 103 -1.06 3.79 -2.24
C VAL A 103 0.46 3.72 -2.15
N SER A 104 1.05 2.59 -2.48
CA SER A 104 2.51 2.44 -2.48
C SER A 104 3.16 3.46 -3.43
N ALA A 105 2.62 3.61 -4.64
CA ALA A 105 3.10 4.60 -5.59
C ALA A 105 2.99 6.03 -5.02
N PHE A 106 1.84 6.35 -4.41
CA PHE A 106 1.61 7.65 -3.79
C PHE A 106 2.65 7.94 -2.70
N VAL A 107 2.89 6.98 -1.81
CA VAL A 107 3.84 7.14 -0.71
C VAL A 107 5.26 7.35 -1.23
N ILE A 108 5.67 6.60 -2.25
CA ILE A 108 6.97 6.79 -2.89
C ILE A 108 7.08 8.20 -3.48
N GLU A 109 6.03 8.68 -4.13
CA GLU A 109 6.00 10.04 -4.68
C GLU A 109 6.11 11.11 -3.59
N GLN A 110 5.67 10.81 -2.38
CA GLN A 110 5.80 11.73 -1.25
C GLN A 110 7.20 11.72 -0.62
N GLY A 111 8.11 10.85 -1.09
CA GLY A 111 9.50 10.85 -0.66
C GLY A 111 9.99 9.60 0.04
N TRP A 112 9.15 8.59 0.23
CA TRP A 112 9.60 7.32 0.80
C TRP A 112 10.44 6.54 -0.20
N PRO A 113 11.49 5.84 0.26
CA PRO A 113 12.37 5.08 -0.66
C PRO A 113 11.62 3.93 -1.32
N ALA A 114 11.70 3.85 -2.65
CA ALA A 114 10.99 2.81 -3.41
C ALA A 114 11.43 1.40 -3.03
N ASN A 115 12.69 1.22 -2.63
CA ASN A 115 13.22 -0.08 -2.21
C ASN A 115 12.75 -0.51 -0.81
N ARG A 116 12.03 0.34 -0.09
CA ARG A 116 11.48 0.05 1.24
C ARG A 116 9.96 0.08 1.25
N VAL A 117 9.32 0.18 0.09
CA VAL A 117 7.86 0.21 -0.02
C VAL A 117 7.42 -0.91 -0.95
N ALA A 118 6.50 -1.72 -0.50
CA ALA A 118 5.94 -2.81 -1.30
C ALA A 118 4.43 -2.93 -1.09
N SER A 119 3.77 -3.53 -2.06
CA SER A 119 2.36 -3.92 -1.99
C SER A 119 2.25 -5.42 -1.80
N LEU A 120 1.40 -5.89 -0.91
CA LEU A 120 1.16 -7.32 -0.73
C LEU A 120 0.34 -7.85 -1.91
N SER A 121 0.97 -8.73 -2.71
CA SER A 121 0.31 -9.36 -3.86
C SER A 121 -0.90 -10.16 -3.40
N GLY A 122 -2.05 -9.93 -4.05
CA GLY A 122 -3.29 -10.61 -3.71
C GLY A 122 -3.95 -10.11 -2.43
N GLY A 123 -3.33 -9.18 -1.69
CA GLY A 123 -3.87 -8.60 -0.48
C GLY A 123 -4.15 -9.62 0.62
N ILE A 124 -5.08 -9.27 1.52
CA ILE A 124 -5.46 -10.17 2.62
C ILE A 124 -6.10 -11.47 2.09
N ALA A 125 -6.79 -11.41 0.96
CA ALA A 125 -7.36 -12.60 0.33
C ALA A 125 -6.25 -13.59 -0.06
N GLY A 126 -5.17 -13.10 -0.68
CA GLY A 126 -4.00 -13.92 -1.01
C GLY A 126 -3.30 -14.47 0.23
N TRP A 127 -3.19 -13.66 1.27
CA TRP A 127 -2.62 -14.11 2.55
C TRP A 127 -3.42 -15.27 3.15
N VAL A 128 -4.75 -15.13 3.20
CA VAL A 128 -5.64 -16.18 3.73
C VAL A 128 -5.57 -17.43 2.88
N GLN A 129 -5.51 -17.29 1.56
CA GLN A 129 -5.37 -18.42 0.66
C GLN A 129 -4.07 -19.20 0.91
N ALA A 130 -2.98 -18.49 1.17
CA ALA A 130 -1.67 -19.09 1.40
C ALA A 130 -1.51 -19.66 2.81
N HIS A 131 -2.04 -18.99 3.82
CA HIS A 131 -1.72 -19.27 5.22
C HIS A 131 -2.93 -19.61 6.09
N GLY A 132 -4.15 -19.45 5.56
CA GLY A 132 -5.38 -19.73 6.27
C GLY A 132 -5.85 -18.60 7.18
N ARG A 133 -7.13 -18.62 7.53
CA ARG A 133 -7.73 -17.62 8.43
C ARG A 133 -7.17 -17.69 9.85
N ALA A 134 -6.72 -18.88 10.26
CA ALA A 134 -6.15 -19.07 11.59
C ALA A 134 -4.85 -18.30 11.77
N SER A 135 -4.20 -17.87 10.69
CA SER A 135 -2.98 -17.04 10.75
C SER A 135 -3.26 -15.58 11.13
N LEU A 136 -4.52 -15.16 11.10
CA LEU A 136 -4.92 -13.80 11.43
C LEU A 136 -5.14 -13.65 12.93
N VAL A 137 -4.87 -12.44 13.44
CA VAL A 137 -5.16 -12.08 14.82
C VAL A 137 -6.29 -11.06 14.85
N ARG A 138 -7.02 -11.01 15.96
CA ARG A 138 -8.11 -10.07 16.17
C ARG A 138 -7.69 -8.95 17.12
N ALA A 139 -8.21 -7.78 16.88
CA ALA A 139 -8.03 -6.67 17.79
C ALA A 139 -9.10 -6.68 18.87
#